data_48ef55fbb87f2503f2efadaf0ac2a096
#
_entry.id   48ef55fbb87f2503f2efadaf0ac2a096
#
_cell.length_a   1.000
_cell.length_b   1.000
_cell.length_c   1.000
_cell.angle_alpha   90.00
_cell.angle_beta   90.00
_cell.angle_gamma   90.00
#
_symmetry.space_group_name_H-M   'P 1'
#
loop_
_entity.id
_entity.type
_entity.pdbx_description
1 polymer ?
#
loop_
_entity_poly.entity_id
_entity_poly.type
_entity_poly.pdbx_seq_one_letter_code
_entity_poly.pdbx_strand_id
1 'polypeptide(L)' 'MKRYGKTVAQQCKYYKVGNIFEYMVETYLNGNISTFKALYKELSGDAKREFIEYAFSEVNPQYLREIIVATVR' A
#
# COMPACT_ATOMS: atom_id res chain seq x y z
N MET A 1 -0.70 -9.63 22.48
CA MET A 1 -1.59 -9.09 21.49
C MET A 1 -1.47 -9.73 20.13
N LYS A 2 -2.57 -10.08 19.58
CA LYS A 2 -2.60 -10.69 18.27
C LYS A 2 -2.34 -9.65 17.19
N ARG A 3 -1.50 -10.00 16.27
CA ARG A 3 -1.16 -9.11 15.19
C ARG A 3 -1.70 -9.64 13.87
N TYR A 4 -2.48 -8.84 13.19
CA TYR A 4 -3.03 -9.20 11.89
C TYR A 4 -2.35 -8.38 10.81
N GLY A 5 -2.18 -8.98 9.66
CA GLY A 5 -1.57 -8.31 8.55
C GLY A 5 -0.08 -8.60 8.45
N LYS A 6 0.48 -8.28 7.31
CA LYS A 6 1.86 -8.57 6.99
C LYS A 6 2.73 -7.35 7.15
N THR A 7 3.96 -7.56 7.57
CA THR A 7 4.94 -6.48 7.57
C THR A 7 5.33 -6.17 6.13
N VAL A 8 6.02 -5.04 5.95
CA VAL A 8 6.48 -4.66 4.62
C VAL A 8 7.35 -5.77 4.02
N ALA A 9 8.26 -6.30 4.80
CA ALA A 9 9.16 -7.35 4.31
C ALA A 9 8.39 -8.60 3.90
N GLN A 10 7.41 -8.99 4.70
CA GLN A 10 6.61 -10.17 4.40
C GLN A 10 5.80 -9.98 3.12
N GLN A 11 5.25 -8.80 2.94
CA GLN A 11 4.46 -8.50 1.76
C GLN A 11 5.32 -8.50 0.51
N CYS A 12 6.49 -7.90 0.59
CA CYS A 12 7.43 -7.91 -0.53
C CYS A 12 7.79 -9.33 -0.93
N LYS A 13 8.06 -10.17 0.06
CA LYS A 13 8.44 -11.54 -0.19
C LYS A 13 7.29 -12.33 -0.79
N TYR A 14 6.09 -12.12 -0.27
CA TYR A 14 4.91 -12.84 -0.73
C TYR A 14 4.63 -12.55 -2.21
N TYR A 15 4.71 -11.30 -2.60
CA TYR A 15 4.42 -10.90 -3.96
C TYR A 15 5.66 -10.86 -4.84
N LYS A 16 6.83 -11.17 -4.28
CA LYS A 16 8.09 -11.24 -5.01
C LYS A 16 8.41 -9.93 -5.70
N VAL A 17 8.26 -8.85 -4.95
CA VAL A 17 8.57 -7.51 -5.46
C VAL A 17 9.63 -6.88 -4.57
N GLY A 18 10.40 -5.95 -5.14
CA GLY A 18 11.43 -5.26 -4.40
C GLY A 18 10.87 -4.20 -3.47
N ASN A 19 9.76 -3.58 -3.84
CA ASN A 19 9.15 -2.53 -3.05
C ASN A 19 7.64 -2.67 -3.16
N ILE A 20 7.01 -3.13 -2.08
CA ILE A 20 5.57 -3.37 -2.10
C ILE A 20 4.79 -2.07 -2.26
N PHE A 21 5.31 -0.96 -1.73
CA PHE A 21 4.61 0.31 -1.84
C PHE A 21 4.56 0.78 -3.29
N GLU A 22 5.67 0.64 -3.99
CA GLU A 22 5.72 0.98 -5.41
C GLU A 22 4.76 0.10 -6.19
N TYR A 23 4.75 -1.18 -5.88
CA TYR A 23 3.85 -2.12 -6.53
C TYR A 23 2.39 -1.72 -6.29
N MET A 24 2.06 -1.32 -5.07
CA MET A 24 0.70 -0.91 -4.74
C MET A 24 0.29 0.34 -5.52
N VAL A 25 1.18 1.31 -5.60
CA VAL A 25 0.88 2.54 -6.34
C VAL A 25 0.67 2.23 -7.82
N GLU A 26 1.51 1.41 -8.38
CA GLU A 26 1.36 1.01 -9.78
C GLU A 26 0.04 0.29 -10.01
N THR A 27 -0.32 -0.58 -9.08
CA THR A 27 -1.58 -1.30 -9.16
C THR A 27 -2.76 -0.34 -9.20
N TYR A 28 -2.70 0.68 -8.36
CA TYR A 28 -3.74 1.70 -8.34
C TYR A 28 -3.79 2.47 -9.66
N LEU A 29 -2.65 2.90 -10.14
CA LEU A 29 -2.57 3.71 -11.36
C LEU A 29 -2.99 2.93 -12.59
N ASN A 30 -2.84 1.61 -12.55
CA ASN A 30 -3.28 0.77 -13.66
C ASN A 30 -4.78 0.50 -13.62
N GLY A 31 -5.49 1.06 -12.67
CA GLY A 31 -6.94 0.91 -12.58
C GLY A 31 -7.40 -0.26 -11.74
N ASN A 32 -6.48 -1.01 -11.15
CA ASN A 32 -6.83 -2.17 -10.32
C ASN A 32 -7.09 -1.75 -8.89
N ILE A 33 -8.13 -0.95 -8.71
CA ILE A 33 -8.42 -0.35 -7.40
C ILE A 33 -8.76 -1.41 -6.35
N SER A 34 -9.53 -2.41 -6.73
CA SER A 34 -9.90 -3.47 -5.80
C SER A 34 -8.67 -4.21 -5.29
N THR A 35 -7.73 -4.49 -6.21
CA THR A 35 -6.48 -5.16 -5.83
C THR A 35 -5.66 -4.29 -4.90
N PHE A 36 -5.59 -3.00 -5.21
CA PHE A 36 -4.87 -2.05 -4.34
C PHE A 36 -5.44 -2.09 -2.93
N LYS A 37 -6.76 -2.04 -2.80
CA LYS A 37 -7.40 -2.04 -1.50
C LYS A 37 -7.13 -3.34 -0.74
N ALA A 38 -7.13 -4.45 -1.45
CA ALA A 38 -6.84 -5.73 -0.83
C ALA A 38 -5.40 -5.78 -0.31
N LEU A 39 -4.46 -5.28 -1.11
CA LEU A 39 -3.05 -5.22 -0.71
C LEU A 39 -2.88 -4.38 0.54
N TYR A 40 -3.55 -3.24 0.59
CA TYR A 40 -3.45 -2.36 1.74
C TYR A 40 -4.01 -3.03 2.99
N LYS A 41 -5.15 -3.72 2.86
CA LYS A 41 -5.76 -4.39 4.01
C LYS A 41 -4.88 -5.49 4.57
N GLU A 42 -4.05 -6.10 3.75
CA GLU A 42 -3.17 -7.18 4.19
C GLU A 42 -1.99 -6.67 5.01
N LEU A 43 -1.71 -5.39 4.97
CA LEU A 43 -0.58 -4.83 5.71
C LEU A 43 -0.92 -4.73 7.20
N SER A 44 0.12 -4.87 8.03
CA SER A 44 -0.02 -4.61 9.46
C SER A 44 -0.23 -3.11 9.67
N GLY A 45 -0.63 -2.73 10.90
CA GLY A 45 -0.85 -1.32 11.21
C GLY A 45 0.38 -0.47 10.98
N ASP A 46 1.55 -0.98 11.39
CA ASP A 46 2.80 -0.26 11.19
C ASP A 46 3.11 -0.11 9.70
N ALA A 47 2.89 -1.18 8.95
CA ALA A 47 3.16 -1.15 7.51
C ALA A 47 2.21 -0.19 6.81
N LYS A 48 0.96 -0.11 7.24
CA LYS A 48 0.01 0.84 6.68
C LYS A 48 0.48 2.26 6.89
N ARG A 49 0.99 2.56 8.08
CA ARG A 49 1.52 3.89 8.36
C ARG A 49 2.71 4.19 7.47
N GLU A 50 3.59 3.22 7.30
CA GLU A 50 4.75 3.41 6.43
C GLU A 50 4.32 3.67 4.98
N PHE A 51 3.27 2.99 4.54
CA PHE A 51 2.76 3.24 3.20
C PHE A 51 2.27 4.67 3.04
N ILE A 52 1.56 5.18 4.04
CA ILE A 52 1.05 6.54 3.98
C ILE A 52 2.22 7.53 3.90
N GLU A 53 3.27 7.30 4.71
CA GLU A 53 4.44 8.16 4.66
C GLU A 53 5.14 8.08 3.31
N TYR A 54 5.24 6.88 2.76
CA TYR A 54 5.82 6.71 1.44
C TYR A 54 5.00 7.49 0.41
N ALA A 55 3.69 7.41 0.50
CA ALA A 55 2.82 8.08 -0.45
C ALA A 55 3.02 9.59 -0.42
N PHE A 56 3.15 10.15 0.78
CA PHE A 56 3.39 11.59 0.90
C PHE A 56 4.74 12.00 0.33
N SER A 57 5.73 11.12 0.40
CA SER A 57 7.08 11.42 -0.08
C SER A 57 7.24 11.18 -1.56
N GLU A 58 6.69 10.09 -2.07
CA GLU A 58 7.06 9.60 -3.38
C GLU A 58 5.96 9.71 -4.42
N VAL A 59 4.71 9.77 -4.00
CA VAL A 59 3.60 9.79 -4.95
C VAL A 59 3.34 11.22 -5.41
N ASN A 60 3.11 11.38 -6.71
CA ASN A 60 2.77 12.68 -7.27
C ASN A 60 1.53 13.23 -6.57
N PRO A 61 1.57 14.49 -6.11
CA PRO A 61 0.40 15.07 -5.42
C PRO A 61 -0.90 14.96 -6.21
N GLN A 62 -0.80 14.89 -7.51
CA GLN A 62 -1.97 14.75 -8.36
C GLN A 62 -2.76 13.48 -8.03
N TYR A 63 -2.06 12.41 -7.67
CA TYR A 63 -2.69 11.13 -7.36
C TYR A 63 -2.77 10.85 -5.87
N LEU A 64 -2.00 11.58 -5.08
CA LEU A 64 -1.86 11.29 -3.66
C LEU A 64 -3.21 11.29 -2.95
N ARG A 65 -4.02 12.29 -3.22
CA ARG A 65 -5.31 12.43 -2.56
C ARG A 65 -6.20 11.23 -2.84
N GLU A 66 -6.24 10.80 -4.09
CA GLU A 66 -7.08 9.67 -4.48
C GLU A 66 -6.62 8.38 -3.81
N ILE A 67 -5.31 8.19 -3.76
CA ILE A 67 -4.74 7.00 -3.14
C ILE A 67 -5.07 6.96 -1.66
N ILE A 68 -4.90 8.09 -0.97
CA ILE A 68 -5.21 8.16 0.46
C ILE A 68 -6.69 7.88 0.71
N VAL A 69 -7.56 8.45 -0.10
CA VAL A 69 -8.99 8.20 0.04
C VAL A 69 -9.29 6.72 -0.15
N ALA A 70 -8.61 6.08 -1.09
CA ALA A 70 -8.82 4.66 -1.35
C ALA A 70 -8.42 3.79 -0.16
N THR A 71 -7.47 4.26 0.66
CA THR A 71 -7.04 3.47 1.82
C THR A 71 -8.04 3.50 2.97
N VAL A 72 -8.89 4.52 3.03
CA VAL A 72 -9.82 4.68 4.16
C VAL A 72 -11.24 4.31 3.80
N ARG A 73 -11.49 3.88 2.59
CA ARG A 73 -12.85 3.52 2.18
C ARG A 73 -13.13 2.04 2.13
#